data_4c7b89b92380df745c874b77d9a8d0e0
#
_entry.id   4c7b89b92380df745c874b77d9a8d0e0
#
_cell.length_a   1.000
_cell.length_b   1.000
_cell.length_c   1.000
_cell.angle_alpha   90.00
_cell.angle_beta   90.00
_cell.angle_gamma   90.00
#
_symmetry.space_group_name_H-M   'P 1'
#
loop_
_entity.id
_entity.type
_entity.pdbx_description
1 polymer ?
#
loop_
_entity_poly.entity_id
_entity_poly.type
_entity_poly.pdbx_seq_one_letter_code
_entity_poly.pdbx_strand_id
1 'polypeptide(L)'
;TSFHKRNLHKLLSNNKSWYAHSSSVIKNCKTISLYAKREKRYFGKSKLNLLALIEHSFRVNSAFILNIFFSFFVYFVIINFFFYNSKFILNIIIFSYFFGVIVIYLKHWIKNLSKIKKYVKNIKSF
;
A
#
# COMPACT_ATOMS: atom_id res chain seq x y z
N THR A 1 -12.85 2.66 -13.04
CA THR A 1 -13.50 2.00 -11.89
C THR A 1 -14.76 2.78 -11.52
N SER A 2 -15.91 2.13 -11.57
CA SER A 2 -17.17 2.67 -11.10
C SER A 2 -17.47 2.17 -9.69
N PHE A 3 -18.01 3.01 -8.83
CA PHE A 3 -18.36 2.66 -7.46
C PHE A 3 -19.84 2.93 -7.19
N HIS A 4 -20.47 2.03 -6.46
CA HIS A 4 -21.77 2.30 -5.90
C HIS A 4 -21.66 3.34 -4.77
N LYS A 5 -22.60 4.31 -4.67
CA LYS A 5 -22.58 5.41 -3.69
C LYS A 5 -22.31 4.95 -2.25
N ARG A 6 -22.86 3.80 -1.84
CA ARG A 6 -22.65 3.18 -0.51
C ARG A 6 -21.18 2.82 -0.24
N ASN A 7 -20.44 2.36 -1.27
CA ASN A 7 -19.04 2.00 -1.14
C ASN A 7 -18.13 3.23 -1.14
N LEU A 8 -18.55 4.32 -1.78
CA LEU A 8 -17.80 5.57 -1.79
C LEU A 8 -17.58 6.11 -0.37
N HIS A 9 -18.61 6.08 0.47
CA HIS A 9 -18.49 6.53 1.87
C HIS A 9 -17.46 5.69 2.65
N LYS A 10 -17.46 4.36 2.48
CA LYS A 10 -16.47 3.47 3.11
C LYS A 10 -15.04 3.75 2.64
N LEU A 11 -14.87 4.11 1.38
CA LEU A 11 -13.55 4.45 0.84
C LEU A 11 -13.07 5.81 1.32
N LEU A 12 -13.93 6.81 1.35
CA LEU A 12 -13.58 8.16 1.80
C LEU A 12 -13.26 8.24 3.30
N SER A 13 -13.92 7.43 4.11
CA SER A 13 -13.62 7.34 5.55
C SER A 13 -12.29 6.65 5.87
N ASN A 14 -11.71 5.92 4.91
CA ASN A 14 -10.46 5.20 5.11
C ASN A 14 -9.26 6.05 4.68
N ASN A 15 -8.40 6.39 5.65
CA ASN A 15 -7.18 7.18 5.42
C ASN A 15 -6.23 6.57 4.37
N LYS A 16 -6.27 5.25 4.18
CA LYS A 16 -5.41 4.53 3.22
C LYS A 16 -5.84 4.72 1.77
N SER A 17 -7.09 5.11 1.52
CA SER A 17 -7.64 5.33 0.18
C SER A 17 -6.91 6.44 -0.59
N TRP A 18 -6.29 7.39 0.10
CA TRP A 18 -5.60 8.51 -0.52
C TRP A 18 -4.23 8.18 -1.12
N TYR A 19 -3.56 7.14 -0.61
CA TYR A 19 -2.23 6.77 -1.07
C TYR A 19 -2.11 5.36 -1.63
N ALA A 20 -3.03 4.48 -1.25
CA ALA A 20 -3.10 3.10 -1.69
C ALA A 20 -4.52 2.75 -2.16
N HIS A 21 -5.04 3.51 -3.15
CA HIS A 21 -6.43 3.41 -3.60
C HIS A 21 -6.83 2.00 -3.99
N SER A 22 -6.09 1.35 -4.88
CA SER A 22 -6.41 -0.01 -5.35
C SER A 22 -6.48 -1.02 -4.21
N SER A 23 -5.51 -0.98 -3.29
CA SER A 23 -5.46 -1.86 -2.12
C SER A 23 -6.60 -1.59 -1.14
N SER A 24 -6.98 -0.32 -0.97
CA SER A 24 -8.14 0.06 -0.14
C SER A 24 -9.45 -0.42 -0.73
N VAL A 25 -9.60 -0.37 -2.05
CA VAL A 25 -10.79 -0.89 -2.75
C VAL A 25 -10.90 -2.39 -2.53
N ILE A 26 -9.83 -3.14 -2.78
CA ILE A 26 -9.81 -4.60 -2.60
C ILE A 26 -10.12 -4.98 -1.15
N LYS A 27 -9.59 -4.24 -0.19
CA LYS A 27 -9.76 -4.54 1.24
C LYS A 27 -11.17 -4.23 1.77
N ASN A 28 -11.80 -3.18 1.29
CA ASN A 28 -13.02 -2.63 1.90
C ASN A 28 -14.29 -2.84 1.05
N CYS A 29 -14.14 -3.23 -0.21
CA CYS A 29 -15.26 -3.40 -1.14
C CYS A 29 -15.26 -4.80 -1.73
N LYS A 30 -16.45 -5.33 -1.99
CA LYS A 30 -16.59 -6.50 -2.86
C LYS A 30 -16.23 -6.08 -4.28
N THR A 31 -15.23 -6.70 -4.88
CA THR A 31 -14.75 -6.39 -6.22
C THR A 31 -15.06 -7.52 -7.18
N ILE A 32 -15.43 -7.19 -8.40
CA ILE A 32 -15.57 -8.13 -9.50
C ILE A 32 -14.49 -7.79 -10.52
N SER A 33 -13.69 -8.77 -10.89
CA SER A 33 -12.66 -8.61 -11.91
C SER A 33 -13.25 -8.90 -13.28
N LEU A 34 -13.18 -7.92 -14.18
CA LEU A 34 -13.51 -8.10 -15.58
C LEU A 34 -12.22 -8.26 -16.37
N TYR A 35 -12.16 -9.34 -17.15
CA TYR A 35 -11.03 -9.53 -18.05
C TYR A 35 -11.16 -8.54 -19.22
N ALA A 36 -10.16 -7.69 -19.41
CA ALA A 36 -10.04 -6.83 -20.57
C ALA A 36 -8.63 -6.93 -21.12
N LYS A 37 -8.48 -7.22 -22.40
CA LYS A 37 -7.20 -7.23 -23.09
C LYS A 37 -6.66 -5.80 -23.12
N ARG A 38 -5.46 -5.60 -22.56
CA ARG A 38 -4.82 -4.29 -22.58
C ARG A 38 -4.13 -4.10 -23.92
N GLU A 39 -4.56 -3.13 -24.67
CA GLU A 39 -3.93 -2.69 -25.91
C GLU A 39 -2.54 -2.07 -25.66
N LYS A 40 -1.68 -2.10 -26.69
CA LYS A 40 -0.38 -1.43 -26.65
C LYS A 40 -0.57 0.09 -26.52
N ARG A 41 0.32 0.74 -25.78
CA ARG A 41 0.32 2.20 -25.68
C ARG A 41 0.62 2.82 -27.03
N TYR A 42 -0.25 3.68 -27.50
CA TYR A 42 -0.05 4.42 -28.76
C TYR A 42 0.99 5.53 -28.64
N PHE A 43 1.14 6.15 -27.45
CA PHE A 43 2.03 7.29 -27.25
C PHE A 43 2.85 7.18 -25.95
N GLY A 44 4.12 7.56 -26.07
CA GLY A 44 5.04 7.83 -24.98
C GLY A 44 5.59 6.60 -24.25
N LYS A 45 6.77 6.79 -23.67
CA LYS A 45 7.43 5.81 -22.79
C LYS A 45 6.76 5.81 -21.39
N SER A 46 6.92 4.70 -20.65
CA SER A 46 6.46 4.65 -19.25
C SER A 46 7.15 5.75 -18.41
N LYS A 47 6.37 6.55 -17.70
CA LYS A 47 6.90 7.54 -16.75
C LYS A 47 7.38 6.93 -15.44
N LEU A 48 7.11 5.63 -15.21
CA LEU A 48 7.54 4.92 -14.02
C LEU A 48 8.97 4.41 -14.24
N ASN A 49 9.92 4.99 -13.53
CA ASN A 49 11.27 4.46 -13.39
C ASN A 49 11.29 3.39 -12.26
N LEU A 50 12.40 2.68 -12.13
CA LEU A 50 12.55 1.59 -11.17
C LEU A 50 12.30 2.06 -9.72
N LEU A 51 12.84 3.21 -9.32
CA LEU A 51 12.67 3.77 -7.97
C LEU A 51 11.20 4.10 -7.68
N ALA A 52 10.50 4.72 -8.64
CA ALA A 52 9.08 5.01 -8.50
C ALA A 52 8.23 3.72 -8.41
N LEU A 53 8.66 2.66 -9.09
CA LEU A 53 8.00 1.36 -9.00
C LEU A 53 8.18 0.71 -7.62
N ILE A 54 9.39 0.77 -7.06
CA ILE A 54 9.70 0.30 -5.70
C ILE A 54 8.88 1.08 -4.67
N GLU A 55 8.88 2.41 -4.76
CA GLU A 55 8.07 3.24 -3.85
C GLU A 55 6.57 2.90 -3.97
N HIS A 56 6.08 2.70 -5.19
CA HIS A 56 4.69 2.30 -5.42
C HIS A 56 4.37 0.94 -4.78
N SER A 57 5.26 -0.04 -4.90
CA SER A 57 5.12 -1.35 -4.28
C SER A 57 5.02 -1.25 -2.75
N PHE A 58 5.93 -0.52 -2.11
CA PHE A 58 5.86 -0.28 -0.66
C PHE A 58 4.58 0.45 -0.25
N ARG A 59 4.12 1.40 -1.05
CA ARG A 59 2.88 2.14 -0.81
C ARG A 59 1.66 1.22 -0.85
N VAL A 60 1.58 0.33 -1.83
CA VAL A 60 0.51 -0.68 -1.93
C VAL A 60 0.53 -1.61 -0.72
N ASN A 61 1.72 -2.13 -0.38
CA ASN A 61 1.90 -3.04 0.74
C ASN A 61 1.60 -2.39 2.10
N SER A 62 1.90 -1.11 2.28
CA SER A 62 1.60 -0.40 3.53
C SER A 62 0.10 -0.33 3.87
N ALA A 63 -0.80 -0.54 2.90
CA ALA A 63 -2.23 -0.68 3.18
C ALA A 63 -2.56 -1.94 3.98
N PHE A 64 -1.73 -2.99 3.88
CA PHE A 64 -1.89 -4.28 4.53
C PHE A 64 -0.89 -4.49 5.67
N ILE A 65 -0.55 -3.43 6.41
CA ILE A 65 0.53 -3.43 7.42
C ILE A 65 0.43 -4.59 8.43
N LEU A 66 -0.77 -4.95 8.86
CA LEU A 66 -0.98 -6.06 9.81
C LEU A 66 -0.61 -7.42 9.19
N ASN A 67 -1.01 -7.64 7.94
CA ASN A 67 -0.68 -8.87 7.23
C ASN A 67 0.83 -8.98 6.97
N ILE A 68 1.46 -7.84 6.66
CA ILE A 68 2.91 -7.79 6.45
C ILE A 68 3.66 -8.05 7.75
N PHE A 69 3.18 -7.50 8.86
CA PHE A 69 3.76 -7.77 10.18
C PHE A 69 3.69 -9.27 10.52
N PHE A 70 2.54 -9.90 10.30
CA PHE A 70 2.39 -11.33 10.52
C PHE A 70 3.30 -12.15 9.59
N SER A 71 3.33 -11.82 8.29
CA SER A 71 4.21 -12.49 7.33
C SER A 71 5.69 -12.31 7.67
N PHE A 72 6.10 -11.12 8.13
CA PHE A 72 7.46 -10.87 8.60
C PHE A 72 7.84 -11.84 9.72
N PHE A 73 6.97 -12.01 10.70
CA PHE A 73 7.22 -12.92 11.82
C PHE A 73 7.37 -14.38 11.35
N VAL A 74 6.48 -14.83 10.48
CA VAL A 74 6.53 -16.19 9.91
C VAL A 74 7.82 -16.41 9.13
N TYR A 75 8.19 -15.49 8.23
CA TYR A 75 9.45 -15.60 7.47
C TYR A 75 10.69 -15.54 8.37
N PHE A 76 10.68 -14.71 9.41
CA PHE A 76 11.77 -14.64 10.37
C PHE A 76 12.00 -16.01 11.07
N VAL A 77 10.93 -16.65 11.51
CA VAL A 77 11.01 -18.00 12.13
C VAL A 77 11.53 -19.03 11.12
N ILE A 78 10.99 -19.08 9.92
CA ILE A 78 11.41 -20.02 8.87
C ILE A 78 12.90 -19.86 8.54
N ILE A 79 13.38 -18.64 8.36
CA ILE A 79 14.78 -18.38 8.02
C ILE A 79 15.70 -18.83 9.14
N ASN A 80 15.38 -18.53 10.39
CA ASN A 80 16.24 -18.90 11.50
C ASN A 80 16.26 -20.41 11.76
N PHE A 81 15.20 -21.12 11.38
CA PHE A 81 15.10 -22.57 11.56
C PHE A 81 15.74 -23.35 10.40
N PHE A 82 15.49 -22.95 9.15
CA PHE A 82 15.89 -23.75 7.98
C PHE A 82 17.19 -23.27 7.30
N PHE A 83 17.56 -21.99 7.41
CA PHE A 83 18.66 -21.39 6.64
C PHE A 83 19.85 -20.99 7.52
N TYR A 84 20.43 -21.97 8.23
CA TYR A 84 21.51 -21.71 9.19
C TYR A 84 22.70 -20.93 8.61
N ASN A 85 23.19 -21.31 7.41
CA ASN A 85 24.38 -20.71 6.79
C ASN A 85 24.13 -19.30 6.19
N SER A 86 22.93 -19.01 5.70
CA SER A 86 22.59 -17.75 5.03
C SER A 86 21.64 -16.86 5.85
N LYS A 87 21.31 -17.27 7.09
CA LYS A 87 20.34 -16.56 7.95
C LYS A 87 20.64 -15.07 8.14
N PHE A 88 21.93 -14.72 8.25
CA PHE A 88 22.32 -13.32 8.49
C PHE A 88 21.93 -12.42 7.32
N ILE A 89 22.28 -12.79 6.09
CA ILE A 89 21.96 -12.01 4.89
C ILE A 89 20.45 -11.95 4.67
N LEU A 90 19.77 -13.10 4.80
CA LEU A 90 18.31 -13.16 4.61
C LEU A 90 17.56 -12.32 5.65
N ASN A 91 17.99 -12.34 6.91
CA ASN A 91 17.41 -11.50 7.94
C ASN A 91 17.60 -10.00 7.63
N ILE A 92 18.78 -9.56 7.16
CA ILE A 92 19.00 -8.17 6.76
C ILE A 92 18.03 -7.76 5.64
N ILE A 93 17.83 -8.60 4.63
CA ILE A 93 16.92 -8.32 3.52
C ILE A 93 15.48 -8.16 4.03
N ILE A 94 15.00 -9.08 4.87
CA ILE A 94 13.65 -9.01 5.42
C ILE A 94 13.45 -7.79 6.32
N PHE A 95 14.42 -7.49 7.19
CA PHE A 95 14.37 -6.30 8.05
C PHE A 95 14.37 -5.01 7.23
N SER A 96 15.21 -4.91 6.19
CA SER A 96 15.25 -3.71 5.32
C SER A 96 13.94 -3.50 4.57
N TYR A 97 13.34 -4.57 4.05
CA TYR A 97 12.03 -4.52 3.41
C TYR A 97 10.94 -4.06 4.39
N PHE A 98 10.86 -4.67 5.56
CA PHE A 98 9.87 -4.33 6.58
C PHE A 98 10.01 -2.89 7.07
N PHE A 99 11.25 -2.45 7.31
CA PHE A 99 11.55 -1.07 7.66
C PHE A 99 11.10 -0.09 6.58
N GLY A 100 11.37 -0.37 5.31
CA GLY A 100 10.90 0.44 4.17
C GLY A 100 9.38 0.58 4.13
N VAL A 101 8.64 -0.50 4.36
CA VAL A 101 7.17 -0.46 4.43
C VAL A 101 6.68 0.40 5.59
N ILE A 102 7.29 0.29 6.77
CA ILE A 102 6.94 1.12 7.95
C ILE A 102 7.20 2.60 7.68
N VAL A 103 8.35 2.95 7.14
CA VAL A 103 8.71 4.36 6.84
C VAL A 103 7.68 4.98 5.88
N ILE A 104 7.31 4.28 4.82
CA ILE A 104 6.30 4.77 3.88
C ILE A 104 4.92 4.86 4.53
N TYR A 105 4.55 3.87 5.35
CA TYR A 105 3.31 3.90 6.09
C TYR A 105 3.23 5.14 7.00
N LEU A 106 4.26 5.41 7.79
CA LEU A 106 4.32 6.57 8.70
C LEU A 106 4.31 7.89 7.93
N LYS A 107 5.11 8.01 6.87
CA LYS A 107 5.14 9.21 6.01
C LYS A 107 3.75 9.55 5.47
N HIS A 108 3.01 8.57 4.98
CA HIS A 108 1.67 8.78 4.44
C HIS A 108 0.62 8.98 5.52
N TRP A 109 0.76 8.32 6.66
CA TRP A 109 -0.11 8.55 7.81
C TRP A 109 -0.06 10.01 8.26
N ILE A 110 1.13 10.55 8.53
CA ILE A 110 1.31 11.93 8.99
C ILE A 110 0.78 12.93 7.95
N LYS A 111 1.12 12.73 6.67
CA LYS A 111 0.66 13.60 5.59
C LYS A 111 -0.86 13.60 5.42
N ASN A 112 -1.52 12.47 5.61
CA ASN A 112 -2.96 12.35 5.48
C ASN A 112 -3.70 12.96 6.66
N LEU A 113 -3.18 12.82 7.88
CA LEU A 113 -3.76 13.47 9.05
C LEU A 113 -3.80 14.99 8.89
N SER A 114 -2.74 15.59 8.34
CA SER A 114 -2.69 17.04 8.09
C SER A 114 -3.71 17.49 7.03
N LYS A 115 -3.87 16.72 5.95
CA LYS A 115 -4.86 17.00 4.91
C LYS A 115 -6.29 16.86 5.42
N ILE A 116 -6.61 15.80 6.14
CA ILE A 116 -7.96 15.59 6.69
C ILE A 116 -8.32 16.71 7.65
N LYS A 117 -7.40 17.12 8.53
CA LYS A 117 -7.62 18.28 9.41
C LYS A 117 -7.96 19.55 8.62
N LYS A 118 -7.27 19.81 7.50
CA LYS A 118 -7.54 20.96 6.63
C LYS A 118 -8.92 20.89 5.98
N TYR A 119 -9.33 19.72 5.46
CA TYR A 119 -10.66 19.55 4.84
C TYR A 119 -11.79 19.66 5.87
N VAL A 120 -11.64 19.07 7.06
CA VAL A 120 -12.64 19.18 8.13
C VAL A 120 -12.79 20.62 8.61
N LYS A 121 -11.70 21.40 8.67
CA LYS A 121 -11.75 22.82 9.02
C LYS A 121 -12.52 23.63 7.98
N ASN A 122 -12.32 23.36 6.69
CA ASN A 122 -13.03 24.05 5.62
C ASN A 122 -14.53 23.72 5.59
N ILE A 123 -14.95 22.49 5.91
CA ILE A 123 -16.37 22.12 5.98
C ILE A 123 -17.07 22.79 7.18
N LYS A 124 -16.38 23.01 8.29
CA LYS A 124 -16.94 23.70 9.46
C LYS A 124 -17.07 25.23 9.28
N SER A 125 -16.48 25.78 8.22
CA SER A 125 -16.55 27.21 7.89
C SER A 125 -17.68 27.56 6.91
N PHE A 126 -18.48 26.58 6.50
CA PHE A 126 -19.76 26.74 5.78
C PHE A 126 -20.92 26.43 6.70
#